data_c557b4923a96006430bfa62251e66a84
#
_entry.id   c557b4923a96006430bfa62251e66a84
#
_cell.length_a   1.000
_cell.length_b   1.000
_cell.length_c   1.000
_cell.angle_alpha   90.00
_cell.angle_beta   90.00
_cell.angle_gamma   90.00
#
_symmetry.space_group_name_H-M   'P 1'
#
loop_
_entity.id
_entity.type
_entity.pdbx_description
1 polymer ?
#
loop_
_entity_poly.entity_id
_entity_poly.type
_entity_poly.pdbx_seq_one_letter_code
_entity_poly.pdbx_strand_id
1 'polypeptide(L)'
;MCLKPGNPSEPCRMTAKDQETEEAHLSNNINVPSQVESACEPDPDIPPTGVMKERGRNKGWMVSGIICMNVLILGCALVSGSANDEVNIGSTDLQIFLIVLLLLTSVWMVYYLIHTVRKENAVDFKDGHAGPIWLRGGLVLFGLLSIIMDIFKIASYAGYLHCDSAIKVAFPVVQLVFVLVQTYFLWMHAKDCVQLQRNFTRCGLMLTLSTNLVMWMTAVTEDLYINKAGYGDEACTCSYTSCSIFKEAYYYLYPFNIEYSLFASAMAYIMWKNVGRVTEERDHHIKFRLKNIIIGPVAGILLLVSGLATFVLYEMAMVNGGGDDDQKDKALFMHFVMNIVIATLMSVSTVIGCAIYKVDHRGHVSEKNPTRSLDVGLLIGTSLGQFIISYFTIVAMAATGAKGYLNRLNLAWAVLMVIQIGLQNFFIIEGLHREPFHEVQAATVIQNPYVPQPGKEGSNFDGSDKDTMPCPAVAAHSLHGHTTEPKPKLLLKRRILKEVCAFLLLGNIILWIMPAFGARPQFDHDTETEFYKLNMWATIVNIGLPFGIFYRMHSVASLFEVFLTS
;
A
#
# COMPACT_ATOMS: atom_id res chain seq x y z
N MET A 1 31.03 43.50 -30.71
CA MET A 1 32.47 43.26 -30.73
C MET A 1 32.62 41.73 -30.66
N CYS A 2 32.72 41.05 -31.79
CA CYS A 2 33.92 40.54 -32.46
C CYS A 2 34.84 39.79 -31.43
N LEU A 3 35.17 38.52 -31.58
CA LEU A 3 35.56 37.68 -32.71
C LEU A 3 35.49 36.19 -32.36
N LYS A 4 35.18 35.37 -33.33
CA LYS A 4 35.40 33.94 -33.56
C LYS A 4 36.90 33.60 -33.81
N PRO A 5 37.31 32.36 -34.17
CA PRO A 5 36.94 30.96 -33.82
C PRO A 5 38.19 30.04 -33.68
N GLY A 6 38.00 28.75 -33.38
CA GLY A 6 39.05 27.74 -33.53
C GLY A 6 38.55 26.33 -33.20
N ASN A 7 38.31 25.55 -34.20
CA ASN A 7 38.11 24.12 -34.27
C ASN A 7 39.42 23.44 -34.74
N PRO A 8 39.60 22.11 -34.82
CA PRO A 8 39.02 20.92 -34.17
C PRO A 8 40.06 19.83 -33.78
N SER A 9 39.53 18.64 -33.44
CA SER A 9 40.12 17.29 -33.53
C SER A 9 40.92 16.77 -32.31
N GLU A 10 40.45 15.74 -31.73
CA GLU A 10 40.73 14.32 -31.73
C GLU A 10 40.38 13.63 -30.39
N PRO A 11 39.93 12.36 -30.38
CA PRO A 11 39.41 11.71 -29.18
C PRO A 11 40.52 10.95 -28.44
N CYS A 12 40.68 11.18 -27.17
CA CYS A 12 41.50 10.34 -26.29
C CYS A 12 40.77 9.06 -25.91
N ARG A 13 41.24 8.00 -26.47
CA ARG A 13 40.96 6.59 -26.16
C ARG A 13 41.73 6.23 -24.88
N MET A 14 41.04 6.14 -23.72
CA MET A 14 41.62 5.51 -22.54
C MET A 14 41.42 4.01 -22.59
N THR A 15 42.51 3.29 -22.75
CA THR A 15 42.66 1.83 -22.64
C THR A 15 42.56 1.43 -21.17
N ALA A 16 41.73 0.40 -20.94
CA ALA A 16 41.68 -0.37 -19.70
C ALA A 16 43.01 -1.12 -19.47
N LYS A 17 43.87 -0.60 -18.63
CA LYS A 17 44.98 -1.27 -17.98
C LYS A 17 45.53 -0.29 -16.93
N ASP A 18 45.08 -0.43 -15.69
CA ASP A 18 45.76 0.01 -14.46
C ASP A 18 44.77 -0.06 -13.28
N GLN A 19 44.40 -1.31 -12.94
CA GLN A 19 43.81 -1.65 -11.64
C GLN A 19 44.06 -3.14 -11.30
N GLU A 20 45.30 -3.55 -11.38
CA GLU A 20 45.81 -4.83 -10.85
C GLU A 20 47.24 -4.61 -10.32
N THR A 21 47.37 -3.97 -9.18
CA THR A 21 48.58 -4.04 -8.33
C THR A 21 48.35 -3.29 -7.04
N GLU A 22 47.61 -3.92 -6.10
CA GLU A 22 47.71 -3.60 -4.65
C GLU A 22 46.94 -4.61 -3.78
N GLU A 23 47.12 -5.91 -4.02
CA GLU A 23 46.79 -6.98 -3.06
C GLU A 23 47.73 -8.16 -3.20
N ALA A 24 49.00 -7.95 -2.92
CA ALA A 24 49.98 -9.04 -2.79
C ALA A 24 51.03 -8.63 -1.73
N HIS A 25 50.70 -8.72 -0.45
CA HIS A 25 51.63 -8.95 0.65
C HIS A 25 50.86 -9.16 1.94
N LEU A 26 50.48 -10.36 2.22
CA LEU A 26 50.51 -11.01 3.54
C LEU A 26 49.87 -12.39 3.48
N SER A 27 50.63 -13.37 3.09
CA SER A 27 50.35 -14.76 3.44
C SER A 27 51.62 -15.55 3.48
N ASN A 28 52.14 -15.77 4.65
CA ASN A 28 53.17 -16.79 4.88
C ASN A 28 52.71 -17.74 5.98
N ASN A 29 52.78 -19.02 5.58
CA ASN A 29 52.93 -20.21 6.41
C ASN A 29 51.82 -20.69 7.33
N ILE A 30 51.10 -21.72 6.84
CA ILE A 30 50.88 -22.94 7.65
C ILE A 30 50.68 -24.10 6.66
N ASN A 31 51.60 -25.08 6.71
CA ASN A 31 51.53 -26.39 6.02
C ASN A 31 50.47 -27.27 6.69
N VAL A 32 49.54 -27.84 5.91
CA VAL A 32 48.75 -29.02 6.28
C VAL A 32 48.65 -29.96 5.07
N PRO A 33 48.84 -31.30 5.25
CA PRO A 33 49.02 -32.22 4.15
C PRO A 33 47.74 -32.64 3.43
N SER A 34 47.91 -32.84 2.12
CA SER A 34 46.96 -33.37 1.17
C SER A 34 46.33 -34.71 1.58
N GLN A 35 44.98 -34.75 1.66
CA GLN A 35 44.22 -35.97 1.47
C GLN A 35 43.49 -35.96 0.14
N VAL A 36 43.57 -37.09 -0.52
CA VAL A 36 43.11 -37.42 -1.87
C VAL A 36 41.57 -37.35 -1.91
N GLU A 37 41.02 -36.40 -2.65
CA GLU A 37 39.61 -36.36 -3.02
C GLU A 37 39.48 -36.92 -4.44
N SER A 38 38.79 -38.05 -4.55
CA SER A 38 38.50 -38.70 -5.85
C SER A 38 37.56 -37.82 -6.65
N ALA A 39 38.06 -37.25 -7.73
CA ALA A 39 37.28 -36.52 -8.71
C ALA A 39 36.31 -37.48 -9.42
N CYS A 40 34.99 -37.25 -9.25
CA CYS A 40 34.00 -37.71 -10.22
C CYS A 40 34.03 -36.74 -11.41
N GLU A 41 34.44 -37.20 -12.56
CA GLU A 41 34.31 -36.50 -13.84
C GLU A 41 32.83 -36.24 -14.13
N PRO A 42 32.42 -35.02 -14.53
CA PRO A 42 31.06 -34.76 -14.97
C PRO A 42 30.83 -35.29 -16.38
N ASP A 43 29.76 -36.04 -16.54
CA ASP A 43 29.22 -36.58 -17.79
C ASP A 43 29.01 -35.45 -18.82
N PRO A 44 29.56 -35.54 -20.08
CA PRO A 44 29.54 -34.42 -21.02
C PRO A 44 28.23 -34.17 -21.76
N ASP A 45 27.12 -34.88 -21.44
CA ASP A 45 25.87 -34.79 -22.19
C ASP A 45 24.69 -34.12 -21.48
N ILE A 46 24.92 -33.36 -20.39
CA ILE A 46 23.85 -32.56 -19.77
C ILE A 46 23.98 -31.09 -20.19
N PRO A 47 23.08 -30.57 -21.08
CA PRO A 47 23.11 -29.16 -21.42
C PRO A 47 22.81 -28.32 -20.19
N PRO A 48 23.44 -27.12 -20.01
CA PRO A 48 23.28 -26.29 -18.84
C PRO A 48 21.83 -25.71 -18.78
N THR A 49 20.94 -26.41 -18.09
CA THR A 49 19.52 -26.04 -17.90
C THR A 49 19.35 -24.72 -17.16
N GLY A 50 20.39 -24.18 -16.52
CA GLY A 50 20.34 -22.92 -15.78
C GLY A 50 20.24 -21.67 -16.65
N VAL A 51 20.99 -21.60 -17.75
CA VAL A 51 21.06 -20.38 -18.60
C VAL A 51 19.79 -20.19 -19.45
N MET A 52 19.17 -21.28 -19.90
CA MET A 52 17.89 -21.18 -20.63
C MET A 52 16.72 -20.75 -19.73
N LYS A 53 16.74 -21.12 -18.44
CA LYS A 53 15.70 -20.79 -17.46
C LYS A 53 15.70 -19.31 -17.08
N GLU A 54 16.86 -18.66 -17.00
CA GLU A 54 16.98 -17.22 -16.74
C GLU A 54 16.56 -16.35 -17.94
N ARG A 55 16.93 -16.75 -19.15
CA ARG A 55 16.58 -16.00 -20.36
C ARG A 55 15.07 -15.98 -20.64
N GLY A 56 14.36 -17.07 -20.33
CA GLY A 56 12.90 -17.14 -20.41
C GLY A 56 12.18 -16.30 -19.34
N ARG A 57 12.78 -16.18 -18.15
CA ARG A 57 12.26 -15.38 -17.04
C ARG A 57 12.25 -13.88 -17.36
N ASN A 58 13.32 -13.38 -17.97
CA ASN A 58 13.47 -11.96 -18.32
C ASN A 58 12.51 -11.52 -19.44
N LYS A 59 12.21 -12.38 -20.41
CA LYS A 59 11.29 -12.06 -21.50
C LYS A 59 9.85 -11.79 -20.99
N GLY A 60 9.34 -12.61 -20.07
CA GLY A 60 7.99 -12.42 -19.51
C GLY A 60 7.84 -11.14 -18.69
N TRP A 61 8.88 -10.75 -17.97
CA TRP A 61 8.92 -9.47 -17.23
C TRP A 61 8.86 -8.28 -18.19
N MET A 62 9.66 -8.32 -19.25
CA MET A 62 9.74 -7.22 -20.21
C MET A 62 8.45 -7.05 -21.00
N VAL A 63 7.87 -8.14 -21.51
CA VAL A 63 6.60 -8.09 -22.28
C VAL A 63 5.45 -7.61 -21.43
N SER A 64 5.31 -8.13 -20.20
CA SER A 64 4.24 -7.68 -19.29
C SER A 64 4.38 -6.21 -18.90
N GLY A 65 5.60 -5.71 -18.70
CA GLY A 65 5.87 -4.29 -18.46
C GLY A 65 5.50 -3.41 -19.65
N ILE A 66 5.82 -3.83 -20.87
CA ILE A 66 5.45 -3.11 -22.11
C ILE A 66 3.93 -3.03 -22.25
N ILE A 67 3.18 -4.12 -22.00
CA ILE A 67 1.71 -4.11 -22.02
C ILE A 67 1.17 -3.08 -21.04
N CYS A 68 1.65 -3.12 -19.80
CA CYS A 68 1.24 -2.20 -18.75
C CYS A 68 1.46 -0.74 -19.17
N MET A 69 2.66 -0.40 -19.64
CA MET A 69 3.00 0.96 -20.07
C MET A 69 2.12 1.45 -21.23
N ASN A 70 1.88 0.60 -22.23
CA ASN A 70 1.05 0.99 -23.37
C ASN A 70 -0.41 1.24 -22.96
N VAL A 71 -1.00 0.38 -22.13
CA VAL A 71 -2.36 0.56 -21.63
C VAL A 71 -2.47 1.82 -20.75
N LEU A 72 -1.48 2.08 -19.89
CA LEU A 72 -1.47 3.27 -19.04
C LEU A 72 -1.31 4.56 -19.84
N ILE A 73 -0.40 4.60 -20.82
CA ILE A 73 -0.19 5.79 -21.67
C ILE A 73 -1.46 6.08 -22.48
N LEU A 74 -2.05 5.04 -23.11
CA LEU A 74 -3.27 5.19 -23.87
C LEU A 74 -4.45 5.63 -22.98
N GLY A 75 -4.60 4.99 -21.81
CA GLY A 75 -5.62 5.35 -20.83
C GLY A 75 -5.46 6.79 -20.33
N CYS A 76 -4.23 7.20 -19.99
CA CYS A 76 -3.93 8.56 -19.58
C CYS A 76 -4.26 9.58 -20.66
N ALA A 77 -3.91 9.30 -21.94
CA ALA A 77 -4.22 10.17 -23.05
C ALA A 77 -5.73 10.33 -23.28
N LEU A 78 -6.49 9.23 -23.20
CA LEU A 78 -7.96 9.26 -23.36
C LEU A 78 -8.64 9.97 -22.20
N VAL A 79 -8.23 9.69 -20.96
CA VAL A 79 -8.76 10.34 -19.75
C VAL A 79 -8.47 11.84 -19.78
N SER A 80 -7.23 12.23 -20.10
CA SER A 80 -6.86 13.65 -20.20
C SER A 80 -7.57 14.35 -21.37
N GLY A 81 -7.76 13.66 -22.49
CA GLY A 81 -8.47 14.19 -23.65
C GLY A 81 -9.96 14.39 -23.39
N SER A 82 -10.60 13.44 -22.70
CA SER A 82 -12.02 13.57 -22.31
C SER A 82 -12.25 14.63 -21.22
N ALA A 83 -11.18 14.98 -20.49
CA ALA A 83 -11.19 16.00 -19.45
C ALA A 83 -11.03 17.44 -19.99
N ASN A 84 -10.68 17.61 -21.26
CA ASN A 84 -10.43 18.91 -21.85
C ASN A 84 -11.53 19.24 -22.89
N ASP A 85 -12.32 20.26 -22.62
CA ASP A 85 -13.42 20.69 -23.48
C ASP A 85 -12.97 21.16 -24.90
N GLU A 86 -11.67 21.46 -25.07
CA GLU A 86 -11.09 21.84 -26.34
C GLU A 86 -10.80 20.65 -27.29
N VAL A 87 -10.82 19.43 -26.76
CA VAL A 87 -10.50 18.19 -27.48
C VAL A 87 -11.80 17.45 -27.81
N ASN A 88 -12.02 17.09 -29.06
CA ASN A 88 -13.21 16.35 -29.53
C ASN A 88 -13.18 14.85 -29.14
N ILE A 89 -12.78 14.52 -27.91
CA ILE A 89 -12.88 13.16 -27.34
C ILE A 89 -14.09 13.15 -26.40
N GLY A 90 -15.17 12.48 -26.83
CA GLY A 90 -16.36 12.37 -26.02
C GLY A 90 -16.16 11.43 -24.81
N SER A 91 -16.88 11.68 -23.71
CA SER A 91 -16.94 10.75 -22.57
C SER A 91 -17.36 9.35 -23.00
N THR A 92 -18.16 9.23 -24.05
CA THR A 92 -18.61 7.96 -24.64
C THR A 92 -17.44 7.17 -25.25
N ASP A 93 -16.47 7.83 -25.90
CA ASP A 93 -15.30 7.15 -26.48
C ASP A 93 -14.41 6.54 -25.40
N LEU A 94 -14.21 7.28 -24.31
CA LEU A 94 -13.50 6.78 -23.12
C LEU A 94 -14.25 5.57 -22.53
N GLN A 95 -15.57 5.64 -22.39
CA GLN A 95 -16.36 4.53 -21.85
C GLN A 95 -16.30 3.27 -22.73
N ILE A 96 -16.29 3.41 -24.05
CA ILE A 96 -16.11 2.28 -24.99
C ILE A 96 -14.75 1.62 -24.77
N PHE A 97 -13.68 2.42 -24.69
CA PHE A 97 -12.34 1.89 -24.39
C PHE A 97 -12.30 1.13 -23.07
N LEU A 98 -12.91 1.68 -22.01
CA LEU A 98 -12.98 1.04 -20.71
C LEU A 98 -13.77 -0.27 -20.73
N ILE A 99 -14.92 -0.30 -21.44
CA ILE A 99 -15.70 -1.55 -21.61
C ILE A 99 -14.85 -2.65 -22.25
N VAL A 100 -14.13 -2.33 -23.32
CA VAL A 100 -13.24 -3.29 -24.00
C VAL A 100 -12.14 -3.79 -23.05
N LEU A 101 -11.53 -2.89 -22.30
CA LEU A 101 -10.46 -3.21 -21.37
C LEU A 101 -10.96 -4.08 -20.21
N LEU A 102 -12.11 -3.76 -19.62
CA LEU A 102 -12.76 -4.53 -18.56
C LEU A 102 -13.16 -5.92 -19.02
N LEU A 103 -13.75 -6.06 -20.21
CA LEU A 103 -14.12 -7.35 -20.79
C LEU A 103 -12.89 -8.22 -21.06
N LEU A 104 -11.84 -7.66 -21.67
CA LEU A 104 -10.60 -8.40 -21.95
C LEU A 104 -9.96 -8.92 -20.67
N THR A 105 -9.90 -8.09 -19.63
CA THR A 105 -9.34 -8.45 -18.33
C THR A 105 -10.22 -9.49 -17.62
N SER A 106 -11.54 -9.36 -17.67
CA SER A 106 -12.48 -10.35 -17.10
C SER A 106 -12.35 -11.71 -17.77
N VAL A 107 -12.27 -11.76 -19.10
CA VAL A 107 -12.06 -12.99 -19.87
C VAL A 107 -10.75 -13.67 -19.46
N TRP A 108 -9.66 -12.90 -19.29
CA TRP A 108 -8.40 -13.44 -18.82
C TRP A 108 -8.51 -14.01 -17.40
N MET A 109 -9.16 -13.32 -16.47
CA MET A 109 -9.36 -13.82 -15.09
C MET A 109 -10.19 -15.12 -15.08
N VAL A 110 -11.27 -15.18 -15.85
CA VAL A 110 -12.10 -16.39 -15.99
C VAL A 110 -11.29 -17.53 -16.61
N TYR A 111 -10.48 -17.25 -17.64
CA TYR A 111 -9.55 -18.24 -18.20
C TYR A 111 -8.58 -18.79 -17.14
N TYR A 112 -8.01 -17.91 -16.31
CA TYR A 112 -7.13 -18.32 -15.22
C TYR A 112 -7.84 -19.25 -14.24
N LEU A 113 -9.06 -18.92 -13.82
CA LEU A 113 -9.86 -19.70 -12.88
C LEU A 113 -10.23 -21.08 -13.43
N ILE A 114 -10.55 -21.18 -14.74
CA ILE A 114 -11.02 -22.43 -15.35
C ILE A 114 -9.85 -23.32 -15.78
N HIS A 115 -8.81 -22.74 -16.37
CA HIS A 115 -7.75 -23.50 -17.03
C HIS A 115 -6.43 -23.53 -16.27
N THR A 116 -5.96 -22.38 -15.73
CA THR A 116 -4.62 -22.31 -15.14
C THR A 116 -4.57 -23.00 -13.78
N VAL A 117 -5.51 -22.70 -12.89
CA VAL A 117 -5.54 -23.25 -11.52
C VAL A 117 -5.79 -24.76 -11.50
N ARG A 118 -6.59 -25.28 -12.44
CA ARG A 118 -6.97 -26.70 -12.48
C ARG A 118 -5.90 -27.64 -13.03
N LYS A 119 -4.79 -27.09 -13.56
CA LYS A 119 -3.68 -27.92 -14.05
C LYS A 119 -2.84 -28.44 -12.89
N GLU A 120 -2.49 -29.70 -12.90
CA GLU A 120 -1.55 -30.30 -11.96
C GLU A 120 -0.22 -29.51 -11.98
N ASN A 121 0.35 -29.27 -10.82
CA ASN A 121 1.60 -28.52 -10.60
C ASN A 121 1.57 -27.05 -11.10
N ALA A 122 0.40 -26.45 -11.28
CA ALA A 122 0.32 -25.03 -11.66
C ALA A 122 0.55 -24.09 -10.46
N VAL A 123 0.07 -24.48 -9.28
CA VAL A 123 0.16 -23.72 -8.03
C VAL A 123 0.64 -24.66 -6.92
N ASP A 124 1.95 -24.95 -6.89
CA ASP A 124 2.55 -25.82 -5.87
C ASP A 124 2.91 -25.06 -4.59
N PHE A 125 3.08 -23.74 -4.70
CA PHE A 125 3.55 -22.89 -3.59
C PHE A 125 2.56 -21.76 -3.35
N LYS A 126 2.33 -21.45 -2.06
CA LYS A 126 1.56 -20.29 -1.62
C LYS A 126 2.42 -19.40 -0.75
N ASP A 127 2.39 -18.09 -1.01
CA ASP A 127 3.08 -17.12 -0.15
C ASP A 127 2.17 -16.71 1.01
N GLY A 128 2.48 -17.18 2.22
CA GLY A 128 1.73 -16.87 3.44
C GLY A 128 1.65 -15.36 3.74
N HIS A 129 2.63 -14.58 3.28
CA HIS A 129 2.71 -13.13 3.47
C HIS A 129 2.04 -12.32 2.37
N ALA A 130 1.74 -12.94 1.21
CA ALA A 130 1.05 -12.27 0.10
C ALA A 130 -0.43 -12.07 0.43
N GLY A 131 -0.91 -10.85 0.31
CA GLY A 131 -2.30 -10.50 0.56
C GLY A 131 -2.77 -10.88 1.98
N PRO A 132 -2.27 -10.21 3.03
CA PRO A 132 -2.73 -10.44 4.39
C PRO A 132 -4.25 -10.29 4.49
N ILE A 133 -4.86 -10.92 5.50
CA ILE A 133 -6.33 -11.03 5.60
C ILE A 133 -7.04 -9.67 5.62
N TRP A 134 -6.41 -8.65 6.20
CA TRP A 134 -6.96 -7.29 6.26
C TRP A 134 -6.95 -6.60 4.88
N LEU A 135 -5.92 -6.82 4.03
CA LEU A 135 -5.88 -6.32 2.65
C LEU A 135 -6.98 -6.95 1.81
N ARG A 136 -7.16 -8.28 1.93
CA ARG A 136 -8.25 -9.00 1.26
C ARG A 136 -9.61 -8.59 1.80
N GLY A 137 -9.74 -8.39 3.13
CA GLY A 137 -10.95 -7.88 3.76
C GLY A 137 -11.32 -6.48 3.27
N GLY A 138 -10.35 -5.57 3.16
CA GLY A 138 -10.52 -4.25 2.56
C GLY A 138 -10.98 -4.32 1.11
N LEU A 139 -10.37 -5.19 0.29
CA LEU A 139 -10.80 -5.41 -1.09
C LEU A 139 -12.27 -5.83 -1.19
N VAL A 140 -12.71 -6.78 -0.35
CA VAL A 140 -14.12 -7.24 -0.34
C VAL A 140 -15.06 -6.13 0.11
N LEU A 141 -14.70 -5.38 1.17
CA LEU A 141 -15.50 -4.27 1.67
C LEU A 141 -15.69 -3.19 0.60
N PHE A 142 -14.60 -2.71 0.01
CA PHE A 142 -14.66 -1.68 -1.03
C PHE A 142 -15.29 -2.22 -2.32
N GLY A 143 -15.06 -3.50 -2.66
CA GLY A 143 -15.72 -4.15 -3.79
C GLY A 143 -17.24 -4.24 -3.63
N LEU A 144 -17.73 -4.59 -2.43
CA LEU A 144 -19.16 -4.62 -2.16
C LEU A 144 -19.78 -3.21 -2.28
N LEU A 145 -19.14 -2.20 -1.72
CA LEU A 145 -19.63 -0.82 -1.80
C LEU A 145 -19.56 -0.27 -3.23
N SER A 146 -18.55 -0.66 -4.02
CA SER A 146 -18.47 -0.33 -5.46
C SER A 146 -19.59 -1.01 -6.26
N ILE A 147 -19.95 -2.26 -5.96
CA ILE A 147 -21.08 -2.95 -6.60
C ILE A 147 -22.39 -2.22 -6.29
N ILE A 148 -22.61 -1.80 -5.04
CA ILE A 148 -23.78 -1.02 -4.66
C ILE A 148 -23.80 0.32 -5.41
N MET A 149 -22.66 0.99 -5.51
CA MET A 149 -22.50 2.22 -6.30
C MET A 149 -22.88 2.00 -7.77
N ASP A 150 -22.38 0.93 -8.40
CA ASP A 150 -22.68 0.61 -9.80
C ASP A 150 -24.19 0.37 -10.00
N ILE A 151 -24.86 -0.29 -9.05
CA ILE A 151 -26.33 -0.50 -9.10
C ILE A 151 -27.06 0.85 -9.08
N PHE A 152 -26.67 1.79 -8.22
CA PHE A 152 -27.28 3.13 -8.19
C PHE A 152 -26.97 3.92 -9.46
N LYS A 153 -25.74 3.79 -9.98
CA LYS A 153 -25.32 4.42 -11.25
C LYS A 153 -26.14 3.89 -12.43
N ILE A 154 -26.36 2.57 -12.53
CA ILE A 154 -27.23 1.94 -13.52
C ILE A 154 -28.66 2.46 -13.40
N ALA A 155 -29.22 2.47 -12.19
CA ALA A 155 -30.58 2.94 -11.93
C ALA A 155 -30.76 4.42 -12.30
N SER A 156 -29.77 5.28 -12.00
CA SER A 156 -29.76 6.69 -12.40
C SER A 156 -29.74 6.85 -13.92
N TYR A 157 -28.79 6.22 -14.62
CA TYR A 157 -28.64 6.37 -16.06
C TYR A 157 -29.79 5.70 -16.87
N ALA A 158 -30.39 4.64 -16.35
CA ALA A 158 -31.57 4.02 -16.98
C ALA A 158 -32.74 5.00 -17.08
N GLY A 159 -32.87 5.96 -16.16
CA GLY A 159 -33.88 7.01 -16.23
C GLY A 159 -33.70 8.02 -17.36
N TYR A 160 -32.49 8.14 -17.91
CA TYR A 160 -32.15 9.05 -19.00
C TYR A 160 -31.93 8.34 -20.34
N LEU A 161 -32.23 7.04 -20.45
CA LEU A 161 -31.96 6.22 -21.65
C LEU A 161 -32.69 6.71 -22.91
N HIS A 162 -33.77 7.47 -22.77
CA HIS A 162 -34.56 8.00 -23.89
C HIS A 162 -33.89 9.21 -24.59
N CYS A 163 -32.95 9.88 -23.93
CA CYS A 163 -32.26 11.05 -24.44
C CYS A 163 -30.73 10.94 -24.40
N ASP A 164 -30.21 9.87 -23.80
CA ASP A 164 -28.77 9.69 -23.64
C ASP A 164 -28.28 8.36 -24.26
N SER A 165 -26.96 8.23 -24.41
CA SER A 165 -26.35 7.03 -25.02
C SER A 165 -26.51 5.79 -24.15
N ALA A 166 -26.91 4.67 -24.77
CA ALA A 166 -26.97 3.36 -24.11
C ALA A 166 -25.61 2.91 -23.52
N ILE A 167 -24.51 3.45 -24.00
CA ILE A 167 -23.14 3.16 -23.51
C ILE A 167 -22.99 3.61 -22.05
N LYS A 168 -23.63 4.73 -21.63
CA LYS A 168 -23.60 5.20 -20.25
C LYS A 168 -24.23 4.21 -19.27
N VAL A 169 -25.20 3.39 -19.70
CA VAL A 169 -25.78 2.30 -18.90
C VAL A 169 -24.95 1.04 -19.03
N ALA A 170 -24.42 0.74 -20.23
CA ALA A 170 -23.63 -0.47 -20.46
C ALA A 170 -22.31 -0.48 -19.66
N PHE A 171 -21.67 0.68 -19.50
CA PHE A 171 -20.40 0.79 -18.79
C PHE A 171 -20.49 0.32 -17.32
N PRO A 172 -21.38 0.87 -16.47
CA PRO A 172 -21.46 0.40 -15.07
C PRO A 172 -21.97 -1.04 -14.94
N VAL A 173 -22.72 -1.58 -15.90
CA VAL A 173 -23.08 -3.01 -15.94
C VAL A 173 -21.85 -3.89 -16.13
N VAL A 174 -20.98 -3.55 -17.08
CA VAL A 174 -19.73 -4.27 -17.34
C VAL A 174 -18.78 -4.11 -16.15
N GLN A 175 -18.71 -2.92 -15.55
CA GLN A 175 -17.90 -2.63 -14.36
C GLN A 175 -18.35 -3.50 -13.17
N LEU A 176 -19.64 -3.60 -12.91
CA LEU A 176 -20.21 -4.45 -11.86
C LEU A 176 -19.77 -5.92 -12.02
N VAL A 177 -19.90 -6.49 -13.23
CA VAL A 177 -19.46 -7.86 -13.52
C VAL A 177 -17.94 -8.00 -13.31
N PHE A 178 -17.17 -7.03 -13.77
CA PHE A 178 -15.71 -7.02 -13.58
C PHE A 178 -15.33 -7.00 -12.10
N VAL A 179 -15.94 -6.13 -11.29
CA VAL A 179 -15.67 -6.04 -9.83
C VAL A 179 -16.00 -7.35 -9.13
N LEU A 180 -17.11 -8.01 -9.47
CA LEU A 180 -17.47 -9.32 -8.94
C LEU A 180 -16.42 -10.40 -9.26
N VAL A 181 -16.05 -10.52 -10.55
CA VAL A 181 -15.06 -11.51 -11.00
C VAL A 181 -13.70 -11.25 -10.39
N GLN A 182 -13.27 -10.00 -10.38
CA GLN A 182 -11.96 -9.60 -9.85
C GLN A 182 -11.86 -9.78 -8.33
N THR A 183 -12.90 -9.42 -7.58
CA THR A 183 -12.91 -9.60 -6.12
C THR A 183 -12.80 -11.08 -5.77
N TYR A 184 -13.56 -11.95 -6.45
CA TYR A 184 -13.45 -13.39 -6.26
C TYR A 184 -12.07 -13.93 -6.64
N PHE A 185 -11.54 -13.51 -7.80
CA PHE A 185 -10.22 -13.92 -8.28
C PHE A 185 -9.12 -13.53 -7.29
N LEU A 186 -9.05 -12.27 -6.86
CA LEU A 186 -8.02 -11.77 -5.94
C LEU A 186 -8.18 -12.36 -4.53
N TRP A 187 -9.42 -12.55 -4.04
CA TRP A 187 -9.66 -13.16 -2.74
C TRP A 187 -9.11 -14.57 -2.65
N MET A 188 -9.35 -15.38 -3.67
CA MET A 188 -8.98 -16.80 -3.67
C MET A 188 -7.51 -17.04 -4.03
N HIS A 189 -6.96 -16.24 -4.95
CA HIS A 189 -5.69 -16.54 -5.63
C HIS A 189 -4.55 -15.55 -5.35
N ALA A 190 -4.74 -14.54 -4.48
CA ALA A 190 -3.70 -13.55 -4.18
C ALA A 190 -2.39 -14.14 -3.63
N LYS A 191 -2.45 -15.32 -3.01
CA LYS A 191 -1.31 -16.03 -2.42
C LYS A 191 -0.62 -16.99 -3.39
N ASP A 192 -1.17 -17.23 -4.56
CA ASP A 192 -0.69 -18.24 -5.49
C ASP A 192 0.65 -17.87 -6.11
N CYS A 193 1.63 -18.79 -6.00
CA CYS A 193 2.91 -18.71 -6.68
C CYS A 193 2.88 -19.57 -7.95
N VAL A 194 2.35 -19.01 -9.04
CA VAL A 194 2.09 -19.75 -10.29
C VAL A 194 3.38 -20.19 -10.94
N GLN A 195 3.53 -21.51 -11.19
CA GLN A 195 4.71 -22.11 -11.79
C GLN A 195 4.51 -22.43 -13.28
N LEU A 196 3.28 -22.63 -13.71
CA LEU A 196 2.93 -22.97 -15.09
C LEU A 196 2.49 -21.72 -15.86
N GLN A 197 2.74 -21.66 -17.18
CA GLN A 197 2.34 -20.53 -18.05
C GLN A 197 2.78 -19.13 -17.51
N ARG A 198 3.96 -19.04 -16.92
CA ARG A 198 4.48 -17.85 -16.19
C ARG A 198 4.37 -16.56 -17.00
N ASN A 199 4.72 -16.59 -18.30
CA ASN A 199 4.71 -15.39 -19.13
C ASN A 199 3.29 -14.89 -19.42
N PHE A 200 2.37 -15.80 -19.72
CA PHE A 200 0.97 -15.48 -19.96
C PHE A 200 0.30 -14.93 -18.69
N THR A 201 0.54 -15.58 -17.54
CA THR A 201 0.03 -15.10 -16.25
C THR A 201 0.59 -13.73 -15.89
N ARG A 202 1.87 -13.45 -16.15
CA ARG A 202 2.45 -12.11 -15.95
C ARG A 202 1.80 -11.04 -16.82
N CYS A 203 1.57 -11.35 -18.10
CA CYS A 203 0.90 -10.41 -19.00
C CYS A 203 -0.53 -10.10 -18.54
N GLY A 204 -1.29 -11.11 -18.14
CA GLY A 204 -2.65 -10.91 -17.64
C GLY A 204 -2.72 -10.15 -16.32
N LEU A 205 -1.81 -10.42 -15.38
CA LEU A 205 -1.73 -9.69 -14.11
C LEU A 205 -1.35 -8.21 -14.33
N MET A 206 -0.45 -7.91 -15.27
CA MET A 206 -0.12 -6.53 -15.63
C MET A 206 -1.24 -5.85 -16.39
N LEU A 207 -2.00 -6.59 -17.21
CA LEU A 207 -3.24 -6.07 -17.81
C LEU A 207 -4.26 -5.73 -16.71
N THR A 208 -4.45 -6.61 -15.71
CA THR A 208 -5.35 -6.36 -14.57
C THR A 208 -4.92 -5.12 -13.79
N LEU A 209 -3.62 -4.99 -13.50
CA LEU A 209 -3.05 -3.84 -12.80
C LEU A 209 -3.30 -2.54 -13.58
N SER A 210 -2.96 -2.52 -14.87
CA SER A 210 -3.14 -1.32 -15.70
C SER A 210 -4.62 -0.97 -15.90
N THR A 211 -5.51 -1.96 -16.01
CA THR A 211 -6.97 -1.73 -16.06
C THR A 211 -7.46 -1.02 -14.80
N ASN A 212 -7.06 -1.50 -13.62
CA ASN A 212 -7.45 -0.85 -12.36
C ASN A 212 -6.87 0.56 -12.21
N LEU A 213 -5.63 0.81 -12.67
CA LEU A 213 -5.05 2.15 -12.63
C LEU A 213 -5.74 3.11 -13.61
N VAL A 214 -6.16 2.64 -14.80
CA VAL A 214 -6.94 3.46 -15.74
C VAL A 214 -8.33 3.74 -15.16
N MET A 215 -8.98 2.75 -14.55
CA MET A 215 -10.25 2.93 -13.83
C MET A 215 -10.12 3.95 -12.70
N TRP A 216 -9.04 3.89 -11.93
CA TRP A 216 -8.73 4.85 -10.88
C TRP A 216 -8.55 6.27 -11.45
N MET A 217 -7.78 6.45 -12.54
CA MET A 217 -7.61 7.75 -13.19
C MET A 217 -8.94 8.30 -13.69
N THR A 218 -9.76 7.47 -14.32
CA THR A 218 -11.10 7.85 -14.80
C THR A 218 -11.99 8.27 -13.65
N ALA A 219 -12.01 7.49 -12.57
CA ALA A 219 -12.80 7.79 -11.39
C ALA A 219 -12.40 9.14 -10.78
N VAL A 220 -11.12 9.37 -10.55
CA VAL A 220 -10.62 10.66 -10.03
C VAL A 220 -11.02 11.83 -10.93
N THR A 221 -10.98 11.66 -12.25
CA THR A 221 -11.33 12.71 -13.21
C THR A 221 -12.85 12.96 -13.25
N GLU A 222 -13.67 11.91 -13.22
CA GLU A 222 -15.14 12.01 -13.20
C GLU A 222 -15.65 12.73 -11.94
N ASP A 223 -15.06 12.49 -10.78
CA ASP A 223 -15.37 13.19 -9.52
C ASP A 223 -15.16 14.72 -9.64
N LEU A 224 -14.13 15.13 -10.40
CA LEU A 224 -13.87 16.55 -10.68
C LEU A 224 -14.94 17.21 -11.57
N TYR A 225 -15.49 16.46 -12.52
CA TYR A 225 -16.53 16.95 -13.42
C TYR A 225 -17.88 17.08 -12.76
N ILE A 226 -18.26 16.12 -11.90
CA ILE A 226 -19.53 16.17 -11.17
C ILE A 226 -19.61 17.43 -10.31
N ASN A 227 -18.48 17.87 -9.75
CA ASN A 227 -18.41 19.10 -8.94
C ASN A 227 -18.43 20.39 -9.77
N LYS A 228 -18.03 20.36 -11.07
CA LYS A 228 -18.06 21.53 -11.96
C LYS A 228 -19.37 21.67 -12.75
N ALA A 229 -20.02 20.55 -13.09
CA ALA A 229 -21.27 20.53 -13.85
C ALA A 229 -22.49 20.75 -12.92
N GLY A 230 -22.45 21.84 -12.19
CA GLY A 230 -23.67 22.44 -11.67
C GLY A 230 -24.51 22.94 -12.85
N TYR A 231 -25.60 22.25 -13.17
CA TYR A 231 -26.66 22.72 -14.07
C TYR A 231 -26.24 23.04 -15.52
N GLY A 232 -26.32 22.05 -16.38
CA GLY A 232 -26.26 22.27 -17.82
C GLY A 232 -26.79 21.06 -18.57
N ASP A 233 -28.10 20.93 -18.67
CA ASP A 233 -28.90 20.58 -19.84
C ASP A 233 -30.36 20.50 -19.40
N GLU A 234 -31.07 21.58 -19.57
CA GLU A 234 -32.54 21.68 -19.32
C GLU A 234 -33.37 20.81 -20.30
N ALA A 235 -32.73 20.10 -21.22
CA ALA A 235 -33.42 19.40 -22.31
C ALA A 235 -33.83 17.96 -21.98
N CYS A 236 -33.26 17.31 -20.93
CA CYS A 236 -33.53 15.90 -20.62
C CYS A 236 -34.03 15.71 -19.20
N THR A 237 -35.30 15.35 -19.06
CA THR A 237 -35.92 15.03 -17.76
C THR A 237 -35.87 13.53 -17.50
N CYS A 238 -35.59 13.15 -16.25
CA CYS A 238 -35.57 11.76 -15.85
C CYS A 238 -36.96 11.13 -15.90
N SER A 239 -37.06 9.88 -16.36
CA SER A 239 -38.31 9.11 -16.39
C SER A 239 -38.85 8.72 -15.02
N TYR A 240 -38.02 8.80 -13.96
CA TYR A 240 -38.37 8.39 -12.61
C TYR A 240 -38.18 9.53 -11.60
N THR A 241 -39.05 9.63 -10.62
CA THR A 241 -38.94 10.59 -9.50
C THR A 241 -37.72 10.34 -8.59
N SER A 242 -37.19 9.12 -8.62
CA SER A 242 -36.09 8.69 -7.74
C SER A 242 -34.69 8.90 -8.34
N CYS A 243 -34.55 9.46 -9.54
CA CYS A 243 -33.24 9.63 -10.18
C CYS A 243 -32.29 10.52 -9.37
N SER A 244 -32.81 11.59 -8.74
CA SER A 244 -32.02 12.47 -7.88
C SER A 244 -31.44 11.72 -6.69
N ILE A 245 -32.22 10.85 -6.05
CA ILE A 245 -31.79 10.03 -4.92
C ILE A 245 -30.70 9.04 -5.36
N PHE A 246 -30.86 8.39 -6.53
CA PHE A 246 -29.85 7.48 -7.05
C PHE A 246 -28.55 8.21 -7.42
N LYS A 247 -28.66 9.41 -8.01
CA LYS A 247 -27.51 10.26 -8.32
C LYS A 247 -26.75 10.67 -7.07
N GLU A 248 -27.46 11.09 -6.03
CA GLU A 248 -26.87 11.45 -4.75
C GLU A 248 -26.23 10.23 -4.06
N ALA A 249 -26.91 9.08 -4.05
CA ALA A 249 -26.41 7.86 -3.44
C ALA A 249 -25.09 7.37 -4.10
N TYR A 250 -25.00 7.37 -5.43
CA TYR A 250 -23.74 6.93 -6.06
C TYR A 250 -22.63 7.95 -5.85
N TYR A 251 -22.92 9.24 -5.72
CA TYR A 251 -21.94 10.26 -5.40
C TYR A 251 -21.24 9.99 -4.06
N TYR A 252 -22.01 9.67 -3.00
CA TYR A 252 -21.42 9.33 -1.70
C TYR A 252 -20.69 7.98 -1.68
N LEU A 253 -21.01 7.06 -2.59
CA LEU A 253 -20.33 5.77 -2.70
C LEU A 253 -19.09 5.80 -3.63
N TYR A 254 -18.90 6.86 -4.37
CA TYR A 254 -17.85 6.99 -5.37
C TYR A 254 -16.42 6.83 -4.84
N PRO A 255 -16.07 7.37 -3.66
CA PRO A 255 -14.74 7.18 -3.06
C PRO A 255 -14.35 5.71 -2.88
N PHE A 256 -15.29 4.83 -2.62
CA PHE A 256 -15.03 3.41 -2.43
C PHE A 256 -14.55 2.72 -3.72
N ASN A 257 -15.02 3.16 -4.87
CA ASN A 257 -14.54 2.66 -6.17
C ASN A 257 -13.10 3.08 -6.47
N ILE A 258 -12.72 4.29 -6.06
CA ILE A 258 -11.34 4.78 -6.15
C ILE A 258 -10.43 3.88 -5.31
N GLU A 259 -10.79 3.64 -4.05
CA GLU A 259 -10.02 2.80 -3.14
C GLU A 259 -9.96 1.34 -3.61
N TYR A 260 -11.08 0.77 -4.09
CA TYR A 260 -11.13 -0.58 -4.63
C TYR A 260 -10.11 -0.79 -5.74
N SER A 261 -10.05 0.13 -6.70
CA SER A 261 -9.16 0.04 -7.85
C SER A 261 -7.68 0.05 -7.45
N LEU A 262 -7.30 0.84 -6.44
CA LEU A 262 -5.93 0.88 -5.93
C LEU A 262 -5.57 -0.38 -5.13
N PHE A 263 -6.49 -0.89 -4.28
CA PHE A 263 -6.29 -2.16 -3.57
C PHE A 263 -6.13 -3.33 -4.54
N ALA A 264 -6.97 -3.40 -5.57
CA ALA A 264 -6.90 -4.43 -6.60
C ALA A 264 -5.58 -4.34 -7.40
N SER A 265 -5.12 -3.12 -7.73
CA SER A 265 -3.82 -2.89 -8.38
C SER A 265 -2.65 -3.40 -7.53
N ALA A 266 -2.65 -3.07 -6.23
CA ALA A 266 -1.61 -3.51 -5.30
C ALA A 266 -1.56 -5.04 -5.20
N MET A 267 -2.73 -5.70 -5.08
CA MET A 267 -2.81 -7.16 -5.02
C MET A 267 -2.37 -7.83 -6.34
N ALA A 268 -2.77 -7.29 -7.49
CA ALA A 268 -2.33 -7.78 -8.79
C ALA A 268 -0.80 -7.67 -8.96
N TYR A 269 -0.18 -6.59 -8.46
CA TYR A 269 1.27 -6.42 -8.44
C TYR A 269 1.97 -7.47 -7.57
N ILE A 270 1.45 -7.73 -6.37
CA ILE A 270 2.00 -8.75 -5.47
C ILE A 270 1.96 -10.12 -6.14
N MET A 271 0.81 -10.50 -6.74
CA MET A 271 0.68 -11.74 -7.50
C MET A 271 1.70 -11.81 -8.65
N TRP A 272 1.87 -10.72 -9.41
CA TRP A 272 2.83 -10.67 -10.51
C TRP A 272 4.27 -10.89 -10.04
N LYS A 273 4.67 -10.33 -8.89
CA LYS A 273 5.98 -10.57 -8.27
C LYS A 273 6.16 -12.03 -7.86
N ASN A 274 5.08 -12.67 -7.41
CA ASN A 274 5.11 -14.04 -6.91
C ASN A 274 5.05 -15.11 -8.03
N VAL A 275 4.79 -14.74 -9.29
CA VAL A 275 4.81 -15.69 -10.41
C VAL A 275 6.21 -16.31 -10.56
N GLY A 276 6.31 -17.63 -10.42
CA GLY A 276 7.55 -18.41 -10.54
C GLY A 276 8.46 -18.35 -9.31
N ARG A 277 7.96 -17.82 -8.16
CA ARG A 277 8.67 -17.86 -6.89
C ARG A 277 8.44 -19.21 -6.20
N VAL A 278 9.48 -19.72 -5.58
CA VAL A 278 9.46 -20.91 -4.73
C VAL A 278 9.63 -20.43 -3.31
N THR A 279 8.63 -20.63 -2.46
CA THR A 279 8.62 -20.24 -1.05
C THR A 279 8.27 -21.44 -0.19
N GLU A 280 8.99 -21.64 0.92
CA GLU A 280 8.57 -22.58 1.96
C GLU A 280 7.44 -21.95 2.78
N GLU A 281 6.36 -22.68 2.96
CA GLU A 281 5.19 -22.26 3.72
C GLU A 281 5.52 -22.30 5.21
N ARG A 282 5.77 -21.12 5.80
CA ARG A 282 5.79 -20.96 7.26
C ARG A 282 4.48 -20.32 7.68
N ASP A 283 3.54 -21.13 8.11
CA ASP A 283 2.28 -20.66 8.67
C ASP A 283 2.52 -19.98 10.04
N HIS A 284 2.66 -18.66 10.02
CA HIS A 284 2.59 -17.86 11.23
C HIS A 284 1.12 -17.53 11.54
N HIS A 285 0.50 -18.35 12.37
CA HIS A 285 -0.82 -18.02 12.93
C HIS A 285 -0.71 -16.85 13.91
N ILE A 286 -0.95 -15.63 13.41
CA ILE A 286 -1.04 -14.43 14.23
C ILE A 286 -2.40 -14.46 14.96
N LYS A 287 -2.40 -14.66 16.27
CA LYS A 287 -3.62 -14.61 17.09
C LYS A 287 -3.97 -13.16 17.43
N PHE A 288 -5.13 -12.69 16.95
CA PHE A 288 -5.66 -11.40 17.32
C PHE A 288 -6.09 -11.40 18.80
N ARG A 289 -5.41 -10.59 19.65
CA ARG A 289 -5.72 -10.43 21.07
C ARG A 289 -5.89 -8.95 21.42
N LEU A 290 -7.14 -8.53 21.63
CA LEU A 290 -7.51 -7.19 22.14
C LEU A 290 -7.41 -7.07 23.67
N LYS A 291 -6.98 -8.12 24.37
CA LYS A 291 -6.99 -8.16 25.84
C LYS A 291 -6.02 -7.11 26.41
N ASN A 292 -6.52 -6.21 27.27
CA ASN A 292 -5.79 -5.16 27.99
C ASN A 292 -5.40 -3.88 27.20
N ILE A 293 -6.05 -3.58 26.05
CA ILE A 293 -5.85 -2.37 25.29
C ILE A 293 -7.15 -1.57 25.35
N ILE A 294 -7.14 -0.39 25.98
CA ILE A 294 -8.35 0.40 26.23
C ILE A 294 -8.15 1.87 25.89
N ILE A 295 -7.01 2.47 26.25
CA ILE A 295 -6.79 3.92 26.15
C ILE A 295 -6.75 4.39 24.69
N GLY A 296 -5.95 3.72 23.84
CA GLY A 296 -5.83 4.06 22.42
C GLY A 296 -7.14 3.96 21.65
N PRO A 297 -7.86 2.82 21.72
CA PRO A 297 -9.16 2.69 21.08
C PRO A 297 -10.19 3.69 21.58
N VAL A 298 -10.31 3.92 22.90
CA VAL A 298 -11.29 4.88 23.46
C VAL A 298 -10.97 6.31 23.02
N ALA A 299 -9.72 6.74 23.14
CA ALA A 299 -9.29 8.06 22.68
C ALA A 299 -9.48 8.22 21.15
N GLY A 300 -9.15 7.17 20.38
CA GLY A 300 -9.35 7.16 18.93
C GLY A 300 -10.84 7.22 18.53
N ILE A 301 -11.73 6.53 19.23
CA ILE A 301 -13.18 6.60 18.98
C ILE A 301 -13.71 8.00 19.31
N LEU A 302 -13.28 8.61 20.41
CA LEU A 302 -13.65 9.98 20.73
C LEU A 302 -13.19 10.96 19.65
N LEU A 303 -11.98 10.80 19.15
CA LEU A 303 -11.44 11.59 18.05
C LEU A 303 -12.24 11.38 16.75
N LEU A 304 -12.58 10.14 16.43
CA LEU A 304 -13.39 9.78 15.27
C LEU A 304 -14.77 10.41 15.32
N VAL A 305 -15.47 10.28 16.46
CA VAL A 305 -16.83 10.84 16.63
C VAL A 305 -16.81 12.36 16.58
N SER A 306 -15.87 13.02 17.27
CA SER A 306 -15.76 14.49 17.24
C SER A 306 -15.40 15.01 15.84
N GLY A 307 -14.49 14.33 15.13
CA GLY A 307 -14.14 14.67 13.76
C GLY A 307 -15.31 14.46 12.78
N LEU A 308 -16.07 13.36 12.94
CA LEU A 308 -17.26 13.10 12.14
C LEU A 308 -18.35 14.17 12.38
N ALA A 309 -18.57 14.56 13.63
CA ALA A 309 -19.50 15.65 13.95
C ALA A 309 -19.07 16.96 13.29
N THR A 310 -17.78 17.31 13.37
CA THR A 310 -17.24 18.51 12.71
C THR A 310 -17.40 18.44 11.19
N PHE A 311 -17.19 17.28 10.59
CA PHE A 311 -17.38 17.04 9.16
C PHE A 311 -18.83 17.27 8.74
N VAL A 312 -19.79 16.69 9.45
CA VAL A 312 -21.23 16.87 9.14
C VAL A 312 -21.64 18.34 9.27
N LEU A 313 -21.17 19.05 10.31
CA LEU A 313 -21.46 20.48 10.49
C LEU A 313 -20.83 21.33 9.39
N TYR A 314 -19.62 20.97 8.94
CA TYR A 314 -18.95 21.62 7.82
C TYR A 314 -19.75 21.48 6.52
N GLU A 315 -20.13 20.25 6.15
CA GLU A 315 -20.92 19.97 4.94
C GLU A 315 -22.27 20.67 4.98
N MET A 316 -22.98 20.63 6.12
CA MET A 316 -24.26 21.33 6.26
C MET A 316 -24.11 22.84 6.10
N ALA A 317 -23.05 23.43 6.61
CA ALA A 317 -22.81 24.87 6.49
C ALA A 317 -22.43 25.25 5.04
N MET A 318 -21.67 24.42 4.32
CA MET A 318 -21.31 24.67 2.92
C MET A 318 -22.50 24.51 1.98
N VAL A 319 -23.37 23.52 2.19
CA VAL A 319 -24.58 23.31 1.38
C VAL A 319 -25.64 24.37 1.63
N ASN A 320 -25.88 24.74 2.91
CA ASN A 320 -26.95 25.69 3.29
C ASN A 320 -26.47 27.15 3.25
N GLY A 321 -25.15 27.39 3.31
CA GLY A 321 -24.54 28.71 3.45
C GLY A 321 -24.35 29.49 2.15
N GLY A 322 -24.97 29.10 1.06
CA GLY A 322 -24.77 29.64 -0.30
C GLY A 322 -24.89 31.16 -0.52
N GLY A 323 -24.89 31.94 0.56
CA GLY A 323 -24.98 33.41 0.53
C GLY A 323 -24.52 34.13 1.81
N ASP A 324 -24.02 33.39 2.81
CA ASP A 324 -23.59 33.98 4.09
C ASP A 324 -22.10 33.65 4.35
N ASP A 325 -21.21 34.59 4.03
CA ASP A 325 -19.76 34.47 4.21
C ASP A 325 -19.36 34.20 5.67
N ASP A 326 -20.15 34.69 6.66
CA ASP A 326 -19.89 34.47 8.09
C ASP A 326 -20.08 32.99 8.49
N GLN A 327 -21.06 32.31 7.90
CA GLN A 327 -21.25 30.87 8.12
C GLN A 327 -20.14 30.01 7.48
N LYS A 328 -19.71 30.38 6.28
CA LYS A 328 -18.58 29.73 5.58
C LYS A 328 -17.29 29.85 6.39
N ASP A 329 -16.97 31.05 6.88
CA ASP A 329 -15.79 31.32 7.70
C ASP A 329 -15.81 30.53 9.03
N LYS A 330 -16.95 30.40 9.66
CA LYS A 330 -17.11 29.58 10.89
C LYS A 330 -16.92 28.10 10.62
N ALA A 331 -17.42 27.60 9.48
CA ALA A 331 -17.24 26.22 9.08
C ALA A 331 -15.77 25.90 8.80
N LEU A 332 -15.08 26.76 8.04
CA LEU A 332 -13.64 26.66 7.79
C LEU A 332 -12.83 26.72 9.09
N PHE A 333 -13.17 27.64 9.99
CA PHE A 333 -12.53 27.74 11.31
C PHE A 333 -12.63 26.43 12.08
N MET A 334 -13.86 25.87 12.23
CA MET A 334 -14.07 24.60 12.91
C MET A 334 -13.27 23.47 12.27
N HIS A 335 -13.28 23.40 10.93
CA HIS A 335 -12.55 22.37 10.18
C HIS A 335 -11.05 22.45 10.42
N PHE A 336 -10.43 23.64 10.30
CA PHE A 336 -9.01 23.83 10.53
C PHE A 336 -8.61 23.52 11.98
N VAL A 337 -9.37 24.00 12.96
CA VAL A 337 -9.09 23.73 14.39
C VAL A 337 -9.15 22.24 14.67
N MET A 338 -10.18 21.54 14.18
CA MET A 338 -10.31 20.09 14.40
C MET A 338 -9.15 19.32 13.76
N ASN A 339 -8.78 19.63 12.52
CA ASN A 339 -7.65 18.98 11.87
C ASN A 339 -6.31 19.27 12.55
N ILE A 340 -6.10 20.48 13.08
CA ILE A 340 -4.92 20.81 13.89
C ILE A 340 -4.88 19.97 15.17
N VAL A 341 -6.00 19.80 15.86
CA VAL A 341 -6.11 18.96 17.06
C VAL A 341 -5.79 17.50 16.71
N ILE A 342 -6.40 16.96 15.65
CA ILE A 342 -6.16 15.59 15.20
C ILE A 342 -4.65 15.39 14.87
N ALA A 343 -4.08 16.25 14.03
CA ALA A 343 -2.69 16.15 13.60
C ALA A 343 -1.71 16.27 14.77
N THR A 344 -2.00 17.14 15.75
CA THR A 344 -1.17 17.32 16.95
C THR A 344 -1.19 16.08 17.83
N LEU A 345 -2.38 15.55 18.14
CA LEU A 345 -2.53 14.34 18.97
C LEU A 345 -1.90 13.12 18.30
N MET A 346 -2.07 12.97 16.99
CA MET A 346 -1.41 11.90 16.22
C MET A 346 0.11 12.05 16.23
N SER A 347 0.64 13.27 16.07
CA SER A 347 2.08 13.53 16.12
C SER A 347 2.68 13.17 17.48
N VAL A 348 2.04 13.61 18.58
CA VAL A 348 2.47 13.27 19.95
C VAL A 348 2.45 11.76 20.17
N SER A 349 1.36 11.09 19.78
CA SER A 349 1.23 9.63 19.89
C SER A 349 2.32 8.91 19.09
N THR A 350 2.62 9.39 17.88
CA THR A 350 3.68 8.84 17.03
C THR A 350 5.06 9.00 17.66
N VAL A 351 5.37 10.17 18.25
CA VAL A 351 6.64 10.41 18.96
C VAL A 351 6.79 9.44 20.14
N ILE A 352 5.72 9.19 20.90
CA ILE A 352 5.72 8.20 21.98
C ILE A 352 6.05 6.80 21.42
N GLY A 353 5.41 6.40 20.32
CA GLY A 353 5.68 5.13 19.66
C GLY A 353 7.12 5.00 19.17
N CYS A 354 7.67 6.04 18.53
CA CYS A 354 9.06 6.08 18.10
C CYS A 354 10.06 6.01 19.26
N ALA A 355 9.75 6.65 20.39
CA ALA A 355 10.56 6.56 21.60
C ALA A 355 10.61 5.12 22.14
N ILE A 356 9.49 4.39 22.08
CA ILE A 356 9.45 2.96 22.46
C ILE A 356 10.31 2.13 21.51
N TYR A 357 10.27 2.36 20.19
CA TYR A 357 11.13 1.65 19.24
C TYR A 357 12.62 1.89 19.50
N LYS A 358 13.02 3.09 19.91
CA LYS A 358 14.42 3.39 20.25
C LYS A 358 14.93 2.55 21.44
N VAL A 359 14.03 2.18 22.35
CA VAL A 359 14.35 1.36 23.54
C VAL A 359 14.08 -0.14 23.31
N ASP A 360 13.51 -0.49 22.16
CA ASP A 360 13.17 -1.86 21.79
C ASP A 360 14.36 -2.56 21.12
N HIS A 361 14.79 -3.70 21.67
CA HIS A 361 15.94 -4.47 21.21
C HIS A 361 15.58 -5.62 20.25
N ARG A 362 14.37 -5.64 19.70
CA ARG A 362 14.00 -6.64 18.69
C ARG A 362 14.86 -6.50 17.44
N GLY A 363 15.25 -7.64 16.85
CA GLY A 363 15.95 -7.68 15.57
C GLY A 363 15.13 -7.11 14.40
N HIS A 364 15.83 -6.73 13.35
CA HIS A 364 15.20 -6.40 12.06
C HIS A 364 15.05 -7.67 11.23
N VAL A 365 13.90 -7.80 10.56
CA VAL A 365 13.66 -8.93 9.65
C VAL A 365 14.62 -8.86 8.47
N SER A 366 15.51 -9.84 8.38
CA SER A 366 16.54 -9.93 7.33
C SER A 366 15.98 -10.36 5.96
N GLU A 367 14.83 -11.02 5.92
CA GLU A 367 14.26 -11.53 4.67
C GLU A 367 13.64 -10.41 3.82
N LYS A 368 14.11 -10.29 2.56
CA LYS A 368 13.52 -9.41 1.55
C LYS A 368 12.17 -9.95 1.10
N ASN A 369 11.10 -9.50 1.74
CA ASN A 369 9.74 -9.83 1.33
C ASN A 369 9.24 -8.78 0.31
N PRO A 370 8.86 -9.19 -0.92
CA PRO A 370 8.37 -8.25 -1.94
C PRO A 370 7.11 -7.50 -1.54
N THR A 371 6.22 -8.10 -0.75
CA THR A 371 5.01 -7.46 -0.22
C THR A 371 5.37 -6.29 0.68
N ARG A 372 6.29 -6.48 1.62
CA ARG A 372 6.74 -5.42 2.54
C ARG A 372 7.43 -4.26 1.81
N SER A 373 8.25 -4.56 0.81
CA SER A 373 8.89 -3.54 -0.03
C SER A 373 7.85 -2.72 -0.81
N LEU A 374 6.76 -3.35 -1.27
CA LEU A 374 5.65 -2.67 -1.92
C LEU A 374 4.89 -1.78 -0.94
N ASP A 375 4.56 -2.28 0.25
CA ASP A 375 3.82 -1.54 1.28
C ASP A 375 4.57 -0.25 1.67
N VAL A 376 5.88 -0.34 1.89
CA VAL A 376 6.73 0.83 2.15
C VAL A 376 6.78 1.77 0.95
N GLY A 377 6.92 1.24 -0.27
CA GLY A 377 6.93 2.02 -1.50
C GLY A 377 5.62 2.78 -1.73
N LEU A 378 4.48 2.13 -1.50
CA LEU A 378 3.15 2.75 -1.58
C LEU A 378 2.96 3.82 -0.51
N LEU A 379 3.37 3.53 0.74
CA LEU A 379 3.27 4.48 1.84
C LEU A 379 4.02 5.79 1.54
N ILE A 380 5.28 5.68 1.09
CA ILE A 380 6.09 6.85 0.73
C ILE A 380 5.54 7.54 -0.52
N GLY A 381 5.25 6.80 -1.58
CA GLY A 381 4.79 7.34 -2.85
C GLY A 381 3.48 8.10 -2.72
N THR A 382 2.52 7.56 -1.97
CA THR A 382 1.21 8.21 -1.79
C THR A 382 1.24 9.37 -0.80
N SER A 383 2.17 9.37 0.15
CA SER A 383 2.37 10.53 1.05
C SER A 383 2.81 11.80 0.30
N LEU A 384 3.43 11.64 -0.89
CA LEU A 384 3.84 12.78 -1.72
C LEU A 384 2.66 13.68 -2.11
N GLY A 385 1.46 13.11 -2.35
CA GLY A 385 0.28 13.89 -2.68
C GLY A 385 -0.07 14.91 -1.60
N GLN A 386 -0.10 14.49 -0.35
CA GLN A 386 -0.38 15.38 0.77
C GLN A 386 0.79 16.34 1.04
N PHE A 387 2.04 15.92 0.87
CA PHE A 387 3.19 16.82 0.96
C PHE A 387 3.11 17.94 -0.08
N ILE A 388 2.77 17.60 -1.33
CA ILE A 388 2.64 18.59 -2.41
C ILE A 388 1.59 19.65 -2.02
N ILE A 389 0.37 19.24 -1.68
CA ILE A 389 -0.68 20.18 -1.27
C ILE A 389 -0.20 21.06 -0.10
N SER A 390 0.35 20.45 0.95
CA SER A 390 0.79 21.17 2.13
C SER A 390 1.91 22.17 1.84
N TYR A 391 2.91 21.82 1.03
CA TYR A 391 3.99 22.76 0.67
C TYR A 391 3.50 23.91 -0.21
N PHE A 392 2.61 23.66 -1.15
CA PHE A 392 2.02 24.74 -1.94
C PHE A 392 1.18 25.69 -1.08
N THR A 393 0.39 25.16 -0.13
CA THR A 393 -0.31 25.98 0.87
C THR A 393 0.65 26.80 1.72
N ILE A 394 1.73 26.21 2.23
CA ILE A 394 2.74 26.92 3.03
C ILE A 394 3.36 28.08 2.23
N VAL A 395 3.70 27.85 0.95
CA VAL A 395 4.27 28.89 0.09
C VAL A 395 3.27 30.02 -0.16
N ALA A 396 2.01 29.72 -0.47
CA ALA A 396 0.97 30.72 -0.67
C ALA A 396 0.74 31.56 0.59
N MET A 397 0.61 30.92 1.76
CA MET A 397 0.42 31.60 3.03
C MET A 397 1.63 32.45 3.44
N ALA A 398 2.85 31.95 3.21
CA ALA A 398 4.08 32.70 3.49
C ALA A 398 4.23 33.92 2.56
N ALA A 399 3.93 33.76 1.28
CA ALA A 399 4.03 34.85 0.29
C ALA A 399 2.99 35.96 0.53
N THR A 400 1.76 35.59 0.97
CA THR A 400 0.68 36.55 1.29
C THR A 400 0.80 37.13 2.69
N GLY A 401 1.75 36.65 3.50
CA GLY A 401 2.00 37.08 4.89
C GLY A 401 0.97 36.55 5.89
N ALA A 402 0.19 35.52 5.53
CA ALA A 402 -0.80 34.86 6.37
C ALA A 402 -1.73 35.86 7.13
N LYS A 403 -2.24 36.86 6.44
CA LYS A 403 -3.12 37.89 7.02
C LYS A 403 -4.50 37.28 7.32
N GLY A 404 -5.00 37.57 8.52
CA GLY A 404 -6.27 36.99 9.00
C GLY A 404 -6.07 35.73 9.84
N TYR A 405 -7.09 35.36 10.60
CA TYR A 405 -7.04 34.20 11.50
C TYR A 405 -7.15 32.86 10.75
N LEU A 406 -7.96 32.81 9.69
CA LEU A 406 -8.11 31.60 8.86
C LEU A 406 -6.80 31.24 8.14
N ASN A 407 -6.11 32.22 7.54
CA ASN A 407 -4.83 32.01 6.88
C ASN A 407 -3.74 31.49 7.84
N ARG A 408 -3.73 31.98 9.09
CA ARG A 408 -2.81 31.48 10.12
C ARG A 408 -3.12 30.06 10.54
N LEU A 409 -4.41 29.70 10.67
CA LEU A 409 -4.82 28.34 10.98
C LEU A 409 -4.49 27.39 9.82
N ASN A 410 -4.76 27.79 8.58
CA ASN A 410 -4.43 27.00 7.40
C ASN A 410 -2.92 26.75 7.28
N LEU A 411 -2.09 27.79 7.52
CA LEU A 411 -0.63 27.64 7.59
C LEU A 411 -0.20 26.65 8.69
N ALA A 412 -0.77 26.80 9.89
CA ALA A 412 -0.47 25.91 11.01
C ALA A 412 -0.87 24.47 10.71
N TRP A 413 -2.04 24.26 10.10
CA TRP A 413 -2.50 22.95 9.66
C TRP A 413 -1.55 22.35 8.61
N ALA A 414 -1.18 23.09 7.57
CA ALA A 414 -0.29 22.62 6.52
C ALA A 414 1.10 22.20 7.07
N VAL A 415 1.69 22.99 7.98
CA VAL A 415 2.97 22.66 8.63
C VAL A 415 2.83 21.41 9.50
N LEU A 416 1.76 21.31 10.30
CA LEU A 416 1.51 20.15 11.15
C LEU A 416 1.28 18.88 10.33
N MET A 417 0.64 18.98 9.17
CA MET A 417 0.43 17.84 8.26
C MET A 417 1.77 17.29 7.75
N VAL A 418 2.70 18.15 7.34
CA VAL A 418 4.05 17.73 6.93
C VAL A 418 4.76 16.98 8.06
N ILE A 419 4.73 17.52 9.27
CA ILE A 419 5.35 16.90 10.45
C ILE A 419 4.69 15.55 10.79
N GLN A 420 3.37 15.54 10.86
CA GLN A 420 2.59 14.35 11.22
C GLN A 420 2.83 13.18 10.25
N ILE A 421 2.79 13.44 8.93
CA ILE A 421 3.00 12.43 7.91
C ILE A 421 4.43 11.90 7.96
N GLY A 422 5.42 12.78 8.10
CA GLY A 422 6.83 12.38 8.21
C GLY A 422 7.08 11.48 9.42
N LEU A 423 6.57 11.86 10.59
CA LEU A 423 6.68 11.06 11.80
C LEU A 423 5.95 9.72 11.68
N GLN A 424 4.73 9.72 11.13
CA GLN A 424 3.93 8.51 10.95
C GLN A 424 4.57 7.54 9.97
N ASN A 425 5.10 8.02 8.83
CA ASN A 425 5.85 7.19 7.89
C ASN A 425 7.03 6.50 8.58
N PHE A 426 7.82 7.26 9.34
CA PHE A 426 8.94 6.68 10.10
C PHE A 426 8.47 5.61 11.08
N PHE A 427 7.41 5.87 11.84
CA PHE A 427 6.85 4.92 12.81
C PHE A 427 6.36 3.63 12.15
N ILE A 428 5.61 3.72 11.04
CA ILE A 428 5.07 2.57 10.32
C ILE A 428 6.22 1.75 9.71
N ILE A 429 7.17 2.41 9.02
CA ILE A 429 8.30 1.73 8.37
C ILE A 429 9.14 0.98 9.40
N GLU A 430 9.46 1.62 10.53
CA GLU A 430 10.20 0.97 11.62
C GLU A 430 9.42 -0.22 12.17
N GLY A 431 8.10 -0.09 12.39
CA GLY A 431 7.26 -1.16 12.88
C GLY A 431 7.16 -2.37 11.94
N LEU A 432 7.07 -2.12 10.63
CA LEU A 432 7.02 -3.16 9.61
C LEU A 432 8.35 -3.93 9.48
N HIS A 433 9.48 -3.31 9.78
CA HIS A 433 10.79 -3.95 9.70
C HIS A 433 11.20 -4.70 10.96
N ARG A 434 10.45 -4.61 12.06
CA ARG A 434 10.73 -5.31 13.32
C ARG A 434 10.20 -6.74 13.31
N GLU A 435 10.94 -7.66 13.96
CA GLU A 435 10.48 -9.02 14.18
C GLU A 435 9.25 -9.05 15.10
N PRO A 436 8.26 -9.95 14.83
CA PRO A 436 7.10 -10.12 15.71
C PRO A 436 7.51 -10.50 17.12
N PHE A 437 6.75 -10.07 18.11
CA PHE A 437 6.94 -10.55 19.48
C PHE A 437 6.60 -12.04 19.55
N HIS A 438 7.61 -12.90 19.69
CA HIS A 438 7.42 -14.32 19.99
C HIS A 438 6.98 -14.46 21.45
N GLU A 439 5.82 -15.07 21.67
CA GLU A 439 5.45 -15.58 22.98
C GLU A 439 6.42 -16.74 23.27
N VAL A 440 7.39 -16.52 24.13
CA VAL A 440 8.20 -17.63 24.67
C VAL A 440 7.20 -18.54 25.37
N GLN A 441 6.74 -19.58 24.68
CA GLN A 441 6.14 -20.72 25.34
C GLN A 441 7.21 -21.17 26.33
N ALA A 442 6.91 -21.06 27.64
CA ALA A 442 7.70 -21.71 28.66
C ALA A 442 7.77 -23.18 28.22
N ALA A 443 8.93 -23.56 27.70
CA ALA A 443 9.22 -24.96 27.48
C ALA A 443 8.94 -25.59 28.81
N THR A 444 7.85 -26.34 28.90
CA THR A 444 7.63 -27.28 29.99
C THR A 444 8.82 -28.21 29.85
N VAL A 445 9.83 -28.00 30.68
CA VAL A 445 10.91 -28.96 30.86
C VAL A 445 10.15 -30.19 31.32
N ILE A 446 9.90 -31.10 30.38
CA ILE A 446 9.50 -32.47 30.72
C ILE A 446 10.73 -32.98 31.46
N GLN A 447 10.71 -32.88 32.79
CA GLN A 447 11.62 -33.60 33.63
C GLN A 447 11.41 -35.06 33.29
N ASN A 448 12.38 -35.59 32.55
CA ASN A 448 12.44 -37.02 32.29
C ASN A 448 12.56 -37.72 33.65
N PRO A 449 11.55 -38.51 34.10
CA PRO A 449 11.56 -39.10 35.44
C PRO A 449 12.64 -40.19 35.63
N TYR A 450 13.51 -40.36 34.64
CA TYR A 450 14.57 -41.38 34.66
C TYR A 450 16.00 -40.81 34.80
N VAL A 451 16.20 -39.63 35.38
CA VAL A 451 17.54 -39.21 35.78
C VAL A 451 17.70 -39.57 37.26
N PRO A 452 18.53 -40.60 37.65
CA PRO A 452 18.80 -40.90 39.03
C PRO A 452 19.51 -39.71 39.68
N GLN A 453 19.02 -39.29 40.85
CA GLN A 453 19.73 -38.34 41.72
C GLN A 453 21.06 -38.94 42.16
N PRO A 454 22.16 -38.17 42.23
CA PRO A 454 23.39 -38.64 42.86
C PRO A 454 23.18 -38.74 44.36
N GLY A 455 22.98 -39.96 44.82
CA GLY A 455 22.98 -40.32 46.24
C GLY A 455 24.40 -40.29 46.78
N LYS A 456 24.50 -39.84 48.02
CA LYS A 456 25.69 -39.78 48.84
C LYS A 456 26.23 -41.18 49.18
N GLU A 457 27.56 -41.29 49.15
CA GLU A 457 28.49 -42.13 49.95
C GLU A 457 28.28 -43.65 50.09
N GLY A 458 29.32 -44.35 49.70
CA GLY A 458 29.64 -45.64 50.37
C GLY A 458 30.46 -46.61 49.53
N SER A 459 31.79 -46.51 49.61
CA SER A 459 32.81 -47.59 49.68
C SER A 459 32.70 -48.84 48.78
N ASN A 460 33.80 -49.04 48.01
CA ASN A 460 34.47 -50.35 47.73
C ASN A 460 33.67 -51.41 46.94
N PHE A 461 34.06 -51.72 45.74
CA PHE A 461 34.69 -53.03 45.40
C PHE A 461 35.35 -53.04 44.03
N ASP A 462 36.45 -53.69 43.95
CA ASP A 462 37.41 -54.08 42.96
C ASP A 462 36.77 -54.92 41.82
N GLY A 463 37.29 -54.83 40.60
CA GLY A 463 37.01 -55.81 39.53
C GLY A 463 36.97 -55.31 38.08
N SER A 464 38.13 -55.30 37.49
CA SER A 464 38.45 -55.68 36.08
C SER A 464 37.26 -55.91 35.11
N ASP A 465 37.15 -55.15 34.03
CA ASP A 465 37.42 -55.57 32.66
C ASP A 465 37.02 -54.49 31.63
N LYS A 466 37.93 -54.30 30.76
CA LYS A 466 38.08 -53.87 29.36
C LYS A 466 36.85 -53.44 28.55
N ASP A 467 37.16 -52.39 27.77
CA ASP A 467 36.66 -52.08 26.44
C ASP A 467 35.27 -51.39 26.33
N THR A 468 35.27 -50.07 26.41
CA THR A 468 34.33 -49.27 25.63
C THR A 468 34.93 -47.88 25.34
N MET A 469 35.11 -47.57 24.06
CA MET A 469 35.58 -46.28 23.56
C MET A 469 34.70 -45.09 24.07
N PRO A 470 35.29 -43.95 24.40
CA PRO A 470 34.56 -42.75 24.72
C PRO A 470 34.05 -42.06 23.46
N CYS A 471 32.75 -41.82 23.35
CA CYS A 471 32.17 -40.88 22.39
C CYS A 471 32.72 -39.46 22.63
N PRO A 472 33.06 -38.70 21.57
CA PRO A 472 33.56 -37.35 21.76
C PRO A 472 32.45 -36.43 22.24
N ALA A 473 32.73 -35.67 23.29
CA ALA A 473 31.92 -34.61 23.82
C ALA A 473 31.65 -33.57 22.71
N VAL A 474 30.39 -33.41 22.33
CA VAL A 474 29.95 -32.31 21.50
C VAL A 474 30.16 -31.02 22.29
N ALA A 475 31.10 -30.21 21.82
CA ALA A 475 31.36 -28.90 22.39
C ALA A 475 30.08 -28.07 22.31
N ALA A 476 29.56 -27.69 23.46
CA ALA A 476 28.49 -26.68 23.55
C ALA A 476 29.03 -25.36 23.02
N HIS A 477 28.65 -25.02 21.80
CA HIS A 477 28.83 -23.67 21.31
C HIS A 477 28.09 -22.71 22.24
N SER A 478 28.83 -21.83 22.88
CA SER A 478 28.33 -20.74 23.70
C SER A 478 27.33 -19.92 22.91
N LEU A 479 26.02 -20.08 23.22
CA LEU A 479 25.01 -19.12 22.79
C LEU A 479 25.41 -17.78 23.42
N HIS A 480 25.65 -16.79 22.56
CA HIS A 480 25.77 -15.40 22.92
C HIS A 480 24.55 -15.00 23.75
N GLY A 481 24.82 -14.52 24.96
CA GLY A 481 23.80 -14.09 25.90
C GLY A 481 22.95 -12.97 25.34
N HIS A 482 21.77 -13.31 24.84
CA HIS A 482 20.66 -12.37 24.76
C HIS A 482 20.28 -12.00 26.18
N THR A 483 20.58 -10.78 26.58
CA THR A 483 20.09 -10.17 27.81
C THR A 483 18.56 -10.16 27.74
N THR A 484 17.93 -11.14 28.36
CA THR A 484 16.48 -11.25 28.51
C THR A 484 16.01 -10.09 29.41
N GLU A 485 15.38 -9.06 28.77
CA GLU A 485 14.70 -8.02 29.53
C GLU A 485 13.66 -8.63 30.50
N PRO A 486 13.49 -8.04 31.70
CA PRO A 486 12.52 -8.53 32.67
C PRO A 486 11.11 -8.50 32.06
N LYS A 487 10.41 -9.64 32.11
CA LYS A 487 9.06 -9.89 31.55
C LYS A 487 8.04 -8.71 31.68
N PRO A 488 7.95 -7.98 32.84
CA PRO A 488 6.97 -6.88 32.95
C PRO A 488 7.28 -5.68 32.07
N LYS A 489 8.54 -5.35 31.83
CA LYS A 489 8.93 -4.21 30.95
C LYS A 489 8.63 -4.50 29.48
N LEU A 490 8.84 -5.72 29.03
CA LEU A 490 8.52 -6.17 27.67
C LEU A 490 7.00 -6.12 27.42
N LEU A 491 6.19 -6.54 28.38
CA LEU A 491 4.73 -6.49 28.30
C LEU A 491 4.22 -5.04 28.25
N LEU A 492 4.83 -4.12 28.97
CA LEU A 492 4.46 -2.70 28.96
C LEU A 492 4.78 -2.05 27.60
N LYS A 493 5.97 -2.29 27.04
CA LYS A 493 6.36 -1.78 25.71
C LYS A 493 5.38 -2.27 24.63
N ARG A 494 5.08 -3.57 24.63
CA ARG A 494 4.12 -4.17 23.72
C ARG A 494 2.73 -3.52 23.85
N ARG A 495 2.25 -3.30 25.07
CA ARG A 495 0.97 -2.65 25.34
C ARG A 495 0.94 -1.24 24.79
N ILE A 496 1.95 -0.41 25.09
CA ILE A 496 2.01 0.98 24.62
C ILE A 496 2.02 1.04 23.08
N LEU A 497 2.81 0.20 22.41
CA LEU A 497 2.83 0.16 20.94
C LEU A 497 1.45 -0.16 20.36
N LYS A 498 0.73 -1.11 20.93
CA LYS A 498 -0.63 -1.45 20.51
C LYS A 498 -1.63 -0.32 20.75
N GLU A 499 -1.54 0.38 21.89
CA GLU A 499 -2.39 1.55 22.18
C GLU A 499 -2.13 2.67 21.16
N VAL A 500 -0.85 2.96 20.85
CA VAL A 500 -0.46 3.95 19.84
C VAL A 500 -0.97 3.55 18.44
N CYS A 501 -0.77 2.30 18.03
CA CYS A 501 -1.25 1.83 16.71
C CYS A 501 -2.78 1.94 16.59
N ALA A 502 -3.53 1.55 17.63
CA ALA A 502 -4.99 1.62 17.62
C ALA A 502 -5.49 3.08 17.56
N PHE A 503 -4.85 3.99 18.29
CA PHE A 503 -5.16 5.42 18.24
C PHE A 503 -4.89 6.02 16.85
N LEU A 504 -3.68 5.77 16.30
CA LEU A 504 -3.29 6.27 14.98
C LEU A 504 -4.18 5.71 13.86
N LEU A 505 -4.58 4.44 13.96
CA LEU A 505 -5.49 3.80 13.02
C LEU A 505 -6.81 4.56 12.94
N LEU A 506 -7.46 4.82 14.07
CA LEU A 506 -8.73 5.56 14.13
C LEU A 506 -8.57 7.02 13.71
N GLY A 507 -7.44 7.66 14.03
CA GLY A 507 -7.11 8.99 13.54
C GLY A 507 -6.94 9.06 12.01
N ASN A 508 -6.35 8.05 11.39
CA ASN A 508 -6.27 7.98 9.92
C ASN A 508 -7.63 7.73 9.27
N ILE A 509 -8.53 6.97 9.91
CA ILE A 509 -9.90 6.76 9.39
C ILE A 509 -10.65 8.09 9.29
N ILE A 510 -10.63 8.95 10.31
CA ILE A 510 -11.32 10.24 10.23
C ILE A 510 -10.67 11.17 9.20
N LEU A 511 -9.34 11.21 9.12
CA LEU A 511 -8.63 11.99 8.10
C LEU A 511 -8.81 11.44 6.68
N TRP A 512 -9.27 10.20 6.53
CA TRP A 512 -9.69 9.62 5.26
C TRP A 512 -11.15 10.01 4.96
N ILE A 513 -12.07 9.90 5.92
CA ILE A 513 -13.51 10.17 5.72
C ILE A 513 -13.72 11.62 5.26
N MET A 514 -13.13 12.61 5.93
CA MET A 514 -13.38 14.02 5.62
C MET A 514 -13.17 14.37 4.15
N PRO A 515 -11.98 14.20 3.55
CA PRO A 515 -11.75 14.56 2.16
C PRO A 515 -12.39 13.59 1.15
N ALA A 516 -12.58 12.31 1.54
CA ALA A 516 -13.20 11.33 0.66
C ALA A 516 -14.68 11.64 0.42
N PHE A 517 -15.38 12.18 1.42
CA PHE A 517 -16.82 12.44 1.35
C PHE A 517 -17.19 13.92 1.15
N GLY A 518 -16.26 14.77 0.75
CA GLY A 518 -16.60 16.10 0.26
C GLY A 518 -15.91 17.27 0.93
N ALA A 519 -15.38 17.14 2.17
CA ALA A 519 -14.70 18.25 2.84
C ALA A 519 -13.40 18.61 2.12
N ARG A 520 -13.47 19.64 1.29
CA ARG A 520 -12.36 20.11 0.44
C ARG A 520 -12.04 21.58 0.73
N PRO A 521 -11.58 21.90 1.94
CA PRO A 521 -11.29 23.28 2.34
C PRO A 521 -10.27 23.97 1.42
N GLN A 522 -9.50 23.19 0.64
CA GLN A 522 -8.57 23.69 -0.37
C GLN A 522 -9.23 24.50 -1.49
N PHE A 523 -10.53 24.24 -1.77
CA PHE A 523 -11.32 24.98 -2.75
C PHE A 523 -12.25 26.01 -2.12
N ASP A 524 -12.58 25.82 -0.84
CA ASP A 524 -13.47 26.70 -0.09
C ASP A 524 -12.74 27.90 0.52
N HIS A 525 -11.41 27.86 0.57
CA HIS A 525 -10.54 28.92 1.04
C HIS A 525 -9.90 29.65 -0.15
N ASP A 526 -10.10 30.95 -0.25
CA ASP A 526 -9.80 31.71 -1.48
C ASP A 526 -8.32 32.06 -1.67
N THR A 527 -7.50 32.10 -0.63
CA THR A 527 -6.13 32.63 -0.69
C THR A 527 -5.21 31.85 -1.65
N GLU A 528 -5.26 30.51 -1.64
CA GLU A 528 -4.48 29.67 -2.55
C GLU A 528 -4.97 29.81 -3.99
N THR A 529 -6.29 29.88 -4.17
CA THR A 529 -6.93 30.04 -5.47
C THR A 529 -6.59 31.38 -6.10
N GLU A 530 -6.57 32.45 -5.32
CA GLU A 530 -6.13 33.78 -5.78
C GLU A 530 -4.64 33.82 -6.11
N PHE A 531 -3.80 33.20 -5.26
CA PHE A 531 -2.34 33.22 -5.42
C PHE A 531 -1.87 32.43 -6.64
N TYR A 532 -2.32 31.17 -6.78
CA TYR A 532 -1.89 30.27 -7.87
C TYR A 532 -2.75 30.35 -9.13
N LYS A 533 -3.90 31.04 -9.08
CA LYS A 533 -5.01 30.95 -10.03
C LYS A 533 -5.73 29.60 -9.97
N LEU A 534 -7.04 29.63 -10.19
CA LEU A 534 -7.91 28.46 -10.06
C LEU A 534 -7.42 27.23 -10.83
N ASN A 535 -6.99 27.38 -12.07
CA ASN A 535 -6.57 26.25 -12.91
C ASN A 535 -5.32 25.54 -12.38
N MET A 536 -4.32 26.31 -11.94
CA MET A 536 -3.10 25.71 -11.39
C MET A 536 -3.37 25.05 -10.03
N TRP A 537 -4.08 25.75 -9.14
CA TRP A 537 -4.40 25.21 -7.81
C TRP A 537 -5.27 23.96 -7.90
N ALA A 538 -6.31 23.99 -8.74
CA ALA A 538 -7.16 22.83 -9.01
C ALA A 538 -6.35 21.63 -9.51
N THR A 539 -5.39 21.85 -10.42
CA THR A 539 -4.51 20.76 -10.90
C THR A 539 -3.70 20.14 -9.76
N ILE A 540 -3.12 20.97 -8.89
CA ILE A 540 -2.32 20.50 -7.75
C ILE A 540 -3.19 19.68 -6.78
N VAL A 541 -4.35 20.19 -6.40
CA VAL A 541 -5.27 19.53 -5.46
C VAL A 541 -5.83 18.25 -6.09
N ASN A 542 -6.25 18.29 -7.34
CA ASN A 542 -6.86 17.17 -8.04
C ASN A 542 -5.90 15.98 -8.23
N ILE A 543 -4.60 16.25 -8.34
CA ILE A 543 -3.58 15.18 -8.35
C ILE A 543 -3.23 14.76 -6.91
N GLY A 544 -3.02 15.71 -6.02
CA GLY A 544 -2.50 15.43 -4.68
C GLY A 544 -3.53 14.81 -3.73
N LEU A 545 -4.80 15.22 -3.81
CA LEU A 545 -5.85 14.79 -2.89
C LEU A 545 -6.13 13.28 -2.96
N PRO A 546 -6.30 12.65 -4.14
CA PRO A 546 -6.52 11.21 -4.23
C PRO A 546 -5.34 10.39 -3.65
N PHE A 547 -4.10 10.83 -3.88
CA PHE A 547 -2.94 10.20 -3.25
C PHE A 547 -2.97 10.36 -1.73
N GLY A 548 -3.37 11.52 -1.21
CA GLY A 548 -3.52 11.79 0.22
C GLY A 548 -4.61 10.92 0.86
N ILE A 549 -5.75 10.76 0.21
CA ILE A 549 -6.86 9.89 0.63
C ILE A 549 -6.37 8.44 0.70
N PHE A 550 -5.76 7.93 -0.37
CA PHE A 550 -5.20 6.59 -0.39
C PHE A 550 -4.10 6.38 0.66
N TYR A 551 -3.22 7.39 0.87
CA TYR A 551 -2.21 7.35 1.92
C TYR A 551 -2.83 7.05 3.29
N ARG A 552 -3.94 7.73 3.63
CA ARG A 552 -4.62 7.52 4.92
C ARG A 552 -5.14 6.10 5.05
N MET A 553 -5.78 5.58 4.01
CA MET A 553 -6.33 4.22 4.04
C MET A 553 -5.22 3.15 4.04
N HIS A 554 -4.15 3.35 3.26
CA HIS A 554 -2.99 2.47 3.28
C HIS A 554 -2.27 2.49 4.63
N SER A 555 -2.20 3.67 5.28
CA SER A 555 -1.69 3.78 6.66
C SER A 555 -2.53 3.00 7.67
N VAL A 556 -3.87 2.99 7.55
CA VAL A 556 -4.76 2.15 8.39
C VAL A 556 -4.37 0.68 8.26
N ALA A 557 -4.19 0.21 7.02
CA ALA A 557 -3.80 -1.15 6.73
C ALA A 557 -2.42 -1.50 7.34
N SER A 558 -1.41 -0.66 7.11
CA SER A 558 -0.05 -0.86 7.63
C SER A 558 0.01 -0.77 9.16
N LEU A 559 -0.73 0.16 9.79
CA LEU A 559 -0.83 0.28 11.24
C LEU A 559 -1.50 -0.95 11.87
N PHE A 560 -2.48 -1.54 11.18
CA PHE A 560 -3.10 -2.77 11.64
C PHE A 560 -2.11 -3.96 11.60
N GLU A 561 -1.28 -4.04 10.58
CA GLU A 561 -0.19 -5.03 10.53
C GLU A 561 0.81 -4.82 11.67
N VAL A 562 1.27 -3.59 11.88
CA VAL A 562 2.16 -3.24 13.00
C VAL A 562 1.51 -3.56 14.34
N PHE A 563 0.21 -3.33 14.50
CA PHE A 563 -0.55 -3.71 15.69
C PHE A 563 -0.56 -5.22 15.93
N LEU A 564 -0.73 -6.02 14.88
CA LEU A 564 -0.75 -7.49 14.99
C LEU A 564 0.63 -8.07 15.33
N THR A 565 1.70 -7.50 14.77
CA THR A 565 3.09 -7.94 14.99
C THR A 565 3.69 -7.41 16.30
N SER A 566 3.13 -6.33 16.87
CA SER A 566 3.46 -5.79 18.21
C SER A 566 2.68 -6.49 19.30
#